data_a2923a268e7cb17dcdbdeec57c6296e6
#
_entry.id   a2923a268e7cb17dcdbdeec57c6296e6
#
_cell.length_a   1.000
_cell.length_b   1.000
_cell.length_c   1.000
_cell.angle_alpha   90.00
_cell.angle_beta   90.00
_cell.angle_gamma   90.00
#
_symmetry.space_group_name_H-M   'P 1'
#
loop_
_entity.id
_entity.type
_entity.pdbx_description
1 polymer ?
#
loop_
_entity_poly.entity_id
_entity_poly.type
_entity_poly.pdbx_seq_one_letter_code
_entity_poly.pdbx_strand_id
1 'polypeptide(L)'
;AYQVKSKDNKMITFIDTPGHAAFTEMRARGSKITDIVVLVVAADDGIKPQTVEAIKHAKAAKVPIIVAINKCDLPDKNISKIKNEMMQYELVAEDLSGDTLFVEVSAIKKTNLEKLKESISLQAEILDLKASYTDRAKGVVIESKIDKGKGPVSTILISNGILKRGDHFICGDAWGKVRAMINYEGKTIDEAHPSMPVEILGMNGSAFA
;
A
#
# COMPACT_ATOMS: atom_id res chain seq x y z
N ALA A 1 -2.36 -7.00 3.31
CA ALA A 1 -3.11 -5.84 2.78
C ALA A 1 -4.48 -5.77 3.42
N TYR A 2 -4.99 -4.59 3.61
CA TYR A 2 -6.30 -4.33 4.22
C TYR A 2 -6.89 -3.03 3.68
N GLN A 3 -8.20 -2.85 3.86
CA GLN A 3 -8.91 -1.66 3.39
C GLN A 3 -9.42 -0.82 4.56
N VAL A 4 -9.33 0.49 4.40
CA VAL A 4 -9.84 1.48 5.36
C VAL A 4 -10.76 2.45 4.63
N LYS A 5 -11.87 2.80 5.26
CA LYS A 5 -12.82 3.76 4.72
C LYS A 5 -12.47 5.18 5.19
N SER A 6 -12.40 6.10 4.26
CA SER A 6 -12.25 7.53 4.58
C SER A 6 -13.58 8.15 4.99
N LYS A 7 -13.54 9.38 5.53
CA LYS A 7 -14.77 10.14 5.87
C LYS A 7 -15.67 10.37 4.66
N ASP A 8 -15.09 10.52 3.48
CA ASP A 8 -15.81 10.71 2.22
C ASP A 8 -16.35 9.41 1.62
N ASN A 9 -16.36 8.34 2.40
CA ASN A 9 -16.86 7.03 2.00
C ASN A 9 -16.00 6.33 0.92
N LYS A 10 -14.80 6.80 0.67
CA LYS A 10 -13.86 6.21 -0.26
C LYS A 10 -13.04 5.11 0.42
N MET A 11 -12.80 4.02 -0.29
CA MET A 11 -11.96 2.93 0.21
C MET A 11 -10.50 3.17 -0.15
N ILE A 12 -9.62 3.04 0.84
CA ILE A 12 -8.16 3.09 0.67
C ILE A 12 -7.61 1.71 1.01
N THR A 13 -6.86 1.13 0.09
CA THR A 13 -6.18 -0.15 0.33
C THR A 13 -4.75 0.10 0.79
N PHE A 14 -4.41 -0.41 1.96
CA PHE A 14 -3.06 -0.34 2.52
C PHE A 14 -2.34 -1.66 2.31
N ILE A 15 -1.12 -1.57 1.80
CA ILE A 15 -0.16 -2.66 1.75
C ILE A 15 0.92 -2.34 2.76
N ASP A 16 0.90 -3.06 3.88
CA ASP A 16 1.91 -2.90 4.92
C ASP A 16 3.17 -3.66 4.53
N THR A 17 4.32 -2.98 4.60
CA THR A 17 5.63 -3.56 4.34
C THR A 17 6.50 -3.43 5.59
N PRO A 18 7.17 -4.50 6.01
CA PRO A 18 8.06 -4.43 7.17
C PRO A 18 9.22 -3.45 6.95
N GLY A 19 9.51 -2.64 7.97
CA GLY A 19 10.60 -1.66 7.94
C GLY A 19 12.00 -2.23 8.19
N HIS A 20 12.11 -3.51 8.52
CA HIS A 20 13.38 -4.14 8.83
C HIS A 20 14.26 -4.32 7.59
N ALA A 21 15.58 -4.22 7.74
CA ALA A 21 16.55 -4.31 6.64
C ALA A 21 16.44 -5.61 5.79
N ALA A 22 16.02 -6.71 6.41
CA ALA A 22 15.82 -8.00 5.74
C ALA A 22 14.70 -8.00 4.68
N PHE A 23 13.84 -6.97 4.63
CA PHE A 23 12.66 -6.93 3.76
C PHE A 23 12.75 -5.90 2.62
N THR A 24 13.98 -5.63 2.13
CA THR A 24 14.25 -4.69 1.03
C THR A 24 13.44 -5.01 -0.23
N GLU A 25 13.40 -6.27 -0.62
CA GLU A 25 12.67 -6.71 -1.82
C GLU A 25 11.16 -6.51 -1.68
N MET A 26 10.59 -6.72 -0.49
CA MET A 26 9.18 -6.48 -0.22
C MET A 26 8.83 -4.99 -0.35
N ARG A 27 9.70 -4.09 0.12
CA ARG A 27 9.50 -2.64 -0.04
C ARG A 27 9.61 -2.21 -1.50
N ALA A 28 10.59 -2.73 -2.23
CA ALA A 28 10.75 -2.45 -3.66
C ALA A 28 9.55 -2.92 -4.48
N ARG A 29 9.04 -4.11 -4.19
CA ARG A 29 7.85 -4.66 -4.83
C ARG A 29 6.60 -3.86 -4.47
N GLY A 30 6.41 -3.55 -3.19
CA GLY A 30 5.31 -2.73 -2.71
C GLY A 30 5.24 -1.38 -3.43
N SER A 31 6.36 -0.69 -3.57
CA SER A 31 6.42 0.61 -4.27
C SER A 31 6.02 0.52 -5.74
N LYS A 32 6.25 -0.60 -6.41
CA LYS A 32 5.90 -0.78 -7.83
C LYS A 32 4.42 -1.03 -8.08
N ILE A 33 3.68 -1.49 -7.08
CA ILE A 33 2.27 -1.88 -7.23
C ILE A 33 1.30 -0.91 -6.57
N THR A 34 1.82 0.11 -5.90
CA THR A 34 1.02 1.13 -5.19
C THR A 34 0.97 2.44 -5.96
N ASP A 35 -0.08 3.22 -5.72
CA ASP A 35 -0.25 4.55 -6.30
C ASP A 35 0.44 5.63 -5.47
N ILE A 36 0.55 5.43 -4.16
CA ILE A 36 1.10 6.38 -3.19
C ILE A 36 1.90 5.59 -2.15
N VAL A 37 3.04 6.12 -1.75
CA VAL A 37 3.83 5.60 -0.63
C VAL A 37 3.65 6.52 0.57
N VAL A 38 3.26 5.95 1.70
CA VAL A 38 3.27 6.64 3.00
C VAL A 38 4.55 6.25 3.73
N LEU A 39 5.45 7.19 3.84
CA LEU A 39 6.73 7.02 4.53
C LEU A 39 6.57 7.40 5.99
N VAL A 40 6.71 6.45 6.88
CA VAL A 40 6.58 6.67 8.33
C VAL A 40 7.95 6.90 8.95
N VAL A 41 8.13 8.05 9.59
CA VAL A 41 9.35 8.44 10.28
C VAL A 41 9.02 8.78 11.73
N ALA A 42 9.77 8.23 12.67
CA ALA A 42 9.59 8.54 14.07
C ALA A 42 10.20 9.92 14.42
N ALA A 43 9.44 10.75 15.13
CA ALA A 43 9.83 12.12 15.48
C ALA A 43 11.05 12.19 16.41
N ASP A 44 11.28 11.15 17.21
CA ASP A 44 12.42 10.99 18.14
C ASP A 44 13.66 10.41 17.47
N ASP A 45 13.49 9.53 16.50
CA ASP A 45 14.57 8.79 15.84
C ASP A 45 15.10 9.46 14.56
N GLY A 46 14.26 10.16 13.84
CA GLY A 46 14.59 10.78 12.56
C GLY A 46 14.76 9.79 11.41
N ILE A 47 15.55 10.18 10.41
CA ILE A 47 15.76 9.41 9.20
C ILE A 47 16.75 8.27 9.45
N LYS A 48 16.33 7.05 9.16
CA LYS A 48 17.14 5.82 9.26
C LYS A 48 17.58 5.34 7.87
N PRO A 49 18.57 4.43 7.77
CA PRO A 49 18.95 3.85 6.47
C PRO A 49 17.81 3.21 5.71
N GLN A 50 16.87 2.55 6.41
CA GLN A 50 15.67 1.96 5.81
C GLN A 50 14.71 3.04 5.26
N THR A 51 14.67 4.20 5.89
CA THR A 51 13.91 5.36 5.41
C THR A 51 14.46 5.83 4.07
N VAL A 52 15.77 6.00 3.96
CA VAL A 52 16.45 6.39 2.72
C VAL A 52 16.21 5.38 1.61
N GLU A 53 16.29 4.10 1.93
CA GLU A 53 16.02 3.01 1.00
C GLU A 53 14.58 3.07 0.47
N ALA A 54 13.60 3.25 1.36
CA ALA A 54 12.20 3.37 0.98
C ALA A 54 11.96 4.57 0.05
N ILE A 55 12.60 5.71 0.31
CA ILE A 55 12.55 6.88 -0.58
C ILE A 55 13.10 6.53 -1.96
N LYS A 56 14.25 5.86 -2.04
CA LYS A 56 14.84 5.44 -3.31
C LYS A 56 13.92 4.52 -4.10
N HIS A 57 13.29 3.55 -3.45
CA HIS A 57 12.34 2.63 -4.10
C HIS A 57 11.11 3.35 -4.63
N ALA A 58 10.53 4.25 -3.85
CA ALA A 58 9.37 5.04 -4.29
C ALA A 58 9.72 5.95 -5.48
N LYS A 59 10.87 6.62 -5.44
CA LYS A 59 11.36 7.45 -6.55
C LYS A 59 11.65 6.64 -7.80
N ALA A 60 12.30 5.49 -7.68
CA ALA A 60 12.56 4.59 -8.80
C ALA A 60 11.26 4.09 -9.45
N ALA A 61 10.22 3.87 -8.67
CA ALA A 61 8.89 3.50 -9.14
C ALA A 61 8.07 4.71 -9.63
N LYS A 62 8.57 5.93 -9.47
CA LYS A 62 7.86 7.19 -9.79
C LYS A 62 6.52 7.33 -9.06
N VAL A 63 6.48 6.91 -7.82
CA VAL A 63 5.30 6.96 -6.96
C VAL A 63 5.46 8.15 -6.00
N PRO A 64 4.45 9.01 -5.85
CA PRO A 64 4.48 10.13 -4.90
C PRO A 64 4.55 9.63 -3.47
N ILE A 65 5.23 10.41 -2.62
CA ILE A 65 5.47 10.09 -1.22
C ILE A 65 4.72 11.09 -0.35
N ILE A 66 4.02 10.57 0.65
CA ILE A 66 3.49 11.34 1.78
C ILE A 66 4.34 10.97 3.00
N VAL A 67 4.84 11.95 3.72
CA VAL A 67 5.64 11.72 4.93
C VAL A 67 4.74 11.81 6.17
N ALA A 68 4.62 10.72 6.90
CA ALA A 68 3.94 10.68 8.19
C ALA A 68 4.98 10.66 9.31
N ILE A 69 5.07 11.76 10.05
CA ILE A 69 5.95 11.86 11.21
C ILE A 69 5.19 11.34 12.42
N ASN A 70 5.53 10.14 12.87
CA ASN A 70 4.89 9.47 13.99
C ASN A 70 5.56 9.81 15.32
N LYS A 71 4.92 9.43 16.41
CA LYS A 71 5.36 9.71 17.79
C LYS A 71 5.43 11.21 18.12
N CYS A 72 4.59 12.02 17.51
CA CYS A 72 4.55 13.48 17.77
C CYS A 72 4.04 13.85 19.17
N ASP A 73 3.60 12.88 19.95
CA ASP A 73 3.25 13.01 21.36
C ASP A 73 4.48 13.06 22.30
N LEU A 74 5.64 12.64 21.82
CA LEU A 74 6.88 12.62 22.63
C LEU A 74 7.47 14.03 22.78
N PRO A 75 8.10 14.33 23.95
CA PRO A 75 8.74 15.62 24.20
C PRO A 75 9.99 15.86 23.35
N ASP A 76 10.72 14.81 23.01
CA ASP A 76 12.00 14.86 22.28
C ASP A 76 11.84 14.92 20.75
N LYS A 77 10.66 15.25 20.28
CA LYS A 77 10.38 15.38 18.86
C LYS A 77 11.16 16.53 18.20
N ASN A 78 11.72 16.25 17.03
CA ASN A 78 12.42 17.27 16.24
C ASN A 78 11.93 17.27 14.79
N ILE A 79 10.75 17.84 14.59
CA ILE A 79 10.06 17.87 13.31
C ILE A 79 10.79 18.72 12.29
N SER A 80 11.28 19.90 12.71
CA SER A 80 12.03 20.80 11.82
C SER A 80 13.30 20.16 11.28
N LYS A 81 14.01 19.41 12.12
CA LYS A 81 15.20 18.65 11.70
C LYS A 81 14.84 17.62 10.64
N ILE A 82 13.78 16.85 10.86
CA ILE A 82 13.31 15.83 9.89
C ILE A 82 12.95 16.47 8.56
N LYS A 83 12.18 17.55 8.57
CA LYS A 83 11.81 18.28 7.35
C LYS A 83 13.03 18.79 6.60
N ASN A 84 14.01 19.34 7.30
CA ASN A 84 15.26 19.83 6.70
C ASN A 84 16.12 18.69 6.12
N GLU A 85 16.23 17.57 6.80
CA GLU A 85 16.95 16.39 6.31
C GLU A 85 16.24 15.77 5.08
N MET A 86 14.91 15.77 5.04
CA MET A 86 14.14 15.29 3.90
C MET A 86 14.37 16.10 2.63
N MET A 87 14.72 17.39 2.73
CA MET A 87 15.07 18.22 1.57
C MET A 87 16.26 17.67 0.79
N GLN A 88 17.20 16.99 1.44
CA GLN A 88 18.34 16.34 0.78
C GLN A 88 17.91 15.22 -0.19
N TYR A 89 16.72 14.68 0.04
CA TYR A 89 16.11 13.65 -0.79
C TYR A 89 15.02 14.20 -1.71
N GLU A 90 15.01 15.53 -1.91
CA GLU A 90 14.01 16.22 -2.74
C GLU A 90 12.55 16.02 -2.26
N LEU A 91 12.38 15.82 -0.97
CA LEU A 91 11.09 15.79 -0.30
C LEU A 91 10.95 17.09 0.50
N VAL A 92 10.38 18.10 -0.12
CA VAL A 92 10.25 19.44 0.44
C VAL A 92 8.82 19.65 0.91
N ALA A 93 8.66 19.97 2.19
CA ALA A 93 7.35 20.21 2.79
C ALA A 93 6.69 21.47 2.23
N GLU A 94 5.36 21.53 2.25
CA GLU A 94 4.58 22.66 1.75
C GLU A 94 4.91 23.97 2.49
N ASP A 95 5.12 23.91 3.80
CA ASP A 95 5.54 25.07 4.62
C ASP A 95 6.96 25.55 4.30
N LEU A 96 7.74 24.76 3.59
CA LEU A 96 9.07 25.13 3.06
C LEU A 96 9.03 25.39 1.53
N SER A 97 7.86 25.74 1.01
CA SER A 97 7.62 26.02 -0.42
C SER A 97 7.79 24.80 -1.35
N GLY A 98 7.61 23.60 -0.82
CA GLY A 98 7.58 22.38 -1.59
C GLY A 98 6.18 21.88 -1.90
N ASP A 99 6.10 20.68 -2.40
CA ASP A 99 4.86 20.00 -2.82
C ASP A 99 4.61 18.67 -2.10
N THR A 100 5.49 18.28 -1.19
CA THR A 100 5.36 17.03 -0.43
C THR A 100 4.48 17.24 0.80
N LEU A 101 3.48 16.37 0.95
CA LEU A 101 2.60 16.39 2.12
C LEU A 101 3.31 15.75 3.33
N PHE A 102 3.38 16.49 4.41
CA PHE A 102 3.88 16.04 5.71
C PHE A 102 2.74 16.07 6.72
N VAL A 103 2.53 14.98 7.43
CA VAL A 103 1.50 14.87 8.46
C VAL A 103 2.13 14.41 9.77
N GLU A 104 1.94 15.19 10.81
CA GLU A 104 2.36 14.85 12.17
C GLU A 104 1.29 14.00 12.83
N VAL A 105 1.64 12.79 13.23
CA VAL A 105 0.70 11.83 13.82
C VAL A 105 1.22 11.23 15.12
N SER A 106 0.32 10.70 15.92
CA SER A 106 0.62 9.76 17.00
C SER A 106 -0.27 8.55 16.86
N ALA A 107 0.30 7.41 16.50
CA ALA A 107 -0.43 6.15 16.39
C ALA A 107 -0.98 5.70 17.75
N ILE A 108 -0.19 5.85 18.83
CA ILE A 108 -0.58 5.46 20.19
C ILE A 108 -1.75 6.30 20.68
N LYS A 109 -1.69 7.61 20.52
CA LYS A 109 -2.75 8.55 20.95
C LYS A 109 -3.85 8.73 19.91
N LYS A 110 -3.73 8.09 18.75
CA LYS A 110 -4.66 8.20 17.61
C LYS A 110 -4.86 9.66 17.15
N THR A 111 -3.81 10.47 17.24
CA THR A 111 -3.85 11.88 16.85
C THR A 111 -3.56 12.04 15.37
N ASN A 112 -4.34 12.87 14.67
CA ASN A 112 -4.19 13.23 13.26
C ASN A 112 -4.23 12.05 12.26
N LEU A 113 -4.73 10.88 12.64
CA LEU A 113 -4.87 9.75 11.72
C LEU A 113 -5.89 10.04 10.61
N GLU A 114 -6.95 10.78 10.92
CA GLU A 114 -7.92 11.24 9.92
C GLU A 114 -7.28 12.24 8.94
N LYS A 115 -6.43 13.15 9.44
CA LYS A 115 -5.69 14.08 8.59
C LYS A 115 -4.75 13.34 7.63
N LEU A 116 -4.13 12.24 8.05
CA LEU A 116 -3.33 11.39 7.18
C LEU A 116 -4.20 10.77 6.07
N LYS A 117 -5.37 10.25 6.39
CA LYS A 117 -6.31 9.70 5.40
C LYS A 117 -6.78 10.78 4.41
N GLU A 118 -7.08 11.97 4.89
CA GLU A 118 -7.43 13.12 4.05
C GLU A 118 -6.30 13.50 3.10
N SER A 119 -5.05 13.49 3.57
CA SER A 119 -3.86 13.75 2.74
C SER A 119 -3.67 12.69 1.66
N ILE A 120 -3.90 11.43 1.96
CA ILE A 120 -3.87 10.34 0.98
C ILE A 120 -4.96 10.54 -0.08
N SER A 121 -6.17 10.87 0.33
CA SER A 121 -7.28 11.14 -0.59
C SER A 121 -7.01 12.34 -1.49
N LEU A 122 -6.44 13.42 -0.95
CA LEU A 122 -6.04 14.60 -1.73
C LEU A 122 -4.98 14.24 -2.78
N GLN A 123 -3.95 13.49 -2.39
CA GLN A 123 -2.91 13.04 -3.31
C GLN A 123 -3.49 12.14 -4.41
N ALA A 124 -4.42 11.27 -4.07
CA ALA A 124 -5.11 10.41 -5.04
C ALA A 124 -5.95 11.21 -6.04
N GLU A 125 -6.62 12.27 -5.60
CA GLU A 125 -7.35 13.18 -6.48
C GLU A 125 -6.42 13.92 -7.45
N ILE A 126 -5.28 14.38 -6.99
CA ILE A 126 -4.26 15.04 -7.83
C ILE A 126 -3.74 14.08 -8.91
N LEU A 127 -3.56 12.80 -8.58
CA LEU A 127 -3.12 11.76 -9.51
C LEU A 127 -4.21 11.37 -10.52
N ASP A 128 -5.47 11.72 -10.27
CA ASP A 128 -6.62 11.35 -11.10
C ASP A 128 -6.66 9.84 -11.42
N LEU A 129 -6.56 9.03 -10.38
CA LEU A 129 -6.50 7.57 -10.49
C LEU A 129 -7.80 7.00 -11.06
N LYS A 130 -7.67 6.16 -12.07
CA LYS A 130 -8.78 5.53 -12.76
C LYS A 130 -8.53 4.04 -12.97
N ALA A 131 -9.62 3.27 -12.94
CA ALA A 131 -9.62 1.86 -13.32
C ALA A 131 -10.87 1.54 -14.14
N SER A 132 -10.74 0.64 -15.09
CA SER A 132 -11.90 0.13 -15.83
C SER A 132 -12.60 -0.96 -15.02
N TYR A 133 -13.91 -0.95 -15.03
CA TYR A 133 -14.75 -2.02 -14.45
C TYR A 133 -15.25 -3.00 -15.51
N THR A 134 -15.12 -2.65 -16.78
CA THR A 134 -15.65 -3.42 -17.91
C THR A 134 -14.61 -4.26 -18.64
N ASP A 135 -13.34 -3.96 -18.44
CA ASP A 135 -12.25 -4.71 -19.03
C ASP A 135 -12.05 -6.06 -18.35
N ARG A 136 -11.22 -6.90 -18.95
CA ARG A 136 -10.78 -8.15 -18.31
C ARG A 136 -10.09 -7.86 -16.99
N ALA A 137 -10.37 -8.66 -15.99
CA ALA A 137 -9.73 -8.55 -14.70
C ALA A 137 -8.21 -8.70 -14.81
N LYS A 138 -7.49 -7.79 -14.19
CA LYS A 138 -6.05 -7.82 -14.04
C LYS A 138 -5.70 -7.53 -12.59
N GLY A 139 -4.64 -8.15 -12.13
CA GLY A 139 -4.16 -7.93 -10.77
C GLY A 139 -2.70 -8.33 -10.63
N VAL A 140 -2.15 -8.07 -9.46
CA VAL A 140 -0.78 -8.39 -9.10
C VAL A 140 -0.79 -9.31 -7.90
N VAL A 141 0.01 -10.36 -7.93
CA VAL A 141 0.20 -11.26 -6.78
C VAL A 141 1.04 -10.54 -5.73
N ILE A 142 0.46 -10.35 -4.54
CA ILE A 142 1.15 -9.76 -3.39
C ILE A 142 1.87 -10.85 -2.60
N GLU A 143 1.18 -11.96 -2.37
CA GLU A 143 1.66 -13.08 -1.55
C GLU A 143 1.11 -14.39 -2.11
N SER A 144 1.89 -15.45 -2.01
CA SER A 144 1.46 -16.81 -2.36
C SER A 144 1.93 -17.77 -1.29
N LYS A 145 1.03 -18.64 -0.85
CA LYS A 145 1.33 -19.65 0.17
C LYS A 145 0.58 -20.94 -0.11
N ILE A 146 1.07 -22.02 0.45
CA ILE A 146 0.35 -23.30 0.43
C ILE A 146 -0.28 -23.52 1.80
N ASP A 147 -1.59 -23.47 1.84
CA ASP A 147 -2.37 -23.75 3.03
C ASP A 147 -2.65 -25.25 3.14
N LYS A 148 -2.47 -25.82 4.32
CA LYS A 148 -2.64 -27.28 4.55
C LYS A 148 -4.07 -27.77 4.31
N GLY A 149 -5.07 -26.91 4.45
CA GLY A 149 -6.48 -27.26 4.28
C GLY A 149 -7.06 -26.82 2.94
N LYS A 150 -6.56 -25.73 2.38
CA LYS A 150 -7.12 -25.07 1.19
C LYS A 150 -6.27 -25.27 -0.07
N GLY A 151 -5.03 -25.80 0.07
CA GLY A 151 -4.08 -25.90 -1.02
C GLY A 151 -3.40 -24.56 -1.34
N PRO A 152 -3.00 -24.33 -2.61
CA PRO A 152 -2.41 -23.07 -3.03
C PRO A 152 -3.40 -21.89 -2.83
N VAL A 153 -2.96 -20.85 -2.10
CA VAL A 153 -3.69 -19.62 -1.85
C VAL A 153 -2.82 -18.44 -2.26
N SER A 154 -3.34 -17.57 -3.09
CA SER A 154 -2.65 -16.37 -3.51
C SER A 154 -3.46 -15.13 -3.15
N THR A 155 -2.80 -14.15 -2.54
CA THR A 155 -3.36 -12.83 -2.31
C THR A 155 -3.06 -11.96 -3.52
N ILE A 156 -4.09 -11.43 -4.14
CA ILE A 156 -4.02 -10.63 -5.36
C ILE A 156 -4.60 -9.26 -5.08
N LEU A 157 -3.93 -8.22 -5.57
CA LEU A 157 -4.48 -6.88 -5.66
C LEU A 157 -5.05 -6.68 -7.06
N ILE A 158 -6.35 -6.48 -7.15
CA ILE A 158 -7.01 -6.20 -8.44
C ILE A 158 -6.67 -4.78 -8.87
N SER A 159 -6.15 -4.63 -10.07
CA SER A 159 -5.80 -3.32 -10.63
C SER A 159 -6.81 -2.83 -11.68
N ASN A 160 -7.49 -3.73 -12.35
CA ASN A 160 -8.44 -3.40 -13.43
C ASN A 160 -9.47 -4.51 -13.61
N GLY A 161 -10.66 -4.17 -14.07
CA GLY A 161 -11.74 -5.12 -14.28
C GLY A 161 -12.34 -5.68 -13.01
N ILE A 162 -13.30 -6.55 -13.14
CA ILE A 162 -13.94 -7.26 -12.02
C ILE A 162 -13.63 -8.76 -12.16
N LEU A 163 -13.01 -9.32 -11.12
CA LEU A 163 -12.79 -10.77 -11.04
C LEU A 163 -13.99 -11.42 -10.38
N LYS A 164 -14.53 -12.46 -11.00
CA LYS A 164 -15.71 -13.19 -10.51
C LYS A 164 -15.36 -14.61 -10.15
N ARG A 165 -16.10 -15.16 -9.19
CA ARG A 165 -16.04 -16.60 -8.90
C ARG A 165 -16.41 -17.38 -10.16
N GLY A 166 -15.61 -18.39 -10.49
CA GLY A 166 -15.77 -19.18 -11.70
C GLY A 166 -14.95 -18.72 -12.90
N ASP A 167 -14.35 -17.52 -12.82
CA ASP A 167 -13.47 -17.05 -13.90
C ASP A 167 -12.21 -17.90 -14.00
N HIS A 168 -11.73 -18.10 -15.22
CA HIS A 168 -10.43 -18.68 -15.48
C HIS A 168 -9.36 -17.60 -15.47
N PHE A 169 -8.19 -17.92 -14.94
CA PHE A 169 -7.08 -16.98 -14.85
C PHE A 169 -5.74 -17.65 -15.17
N ILE A 170 -4.79 -16.81 -15.54
CA ILE A 170 -3.38 -17.17 -15.76
C ILE A 170 -2.55 -16.24 -14.86
N CYS A 171 -1.57 -16.82 -14.17
CA CYS A 171 -0.67 -16.09 -13.28
C CYS A 171 0.74 -16.65 -13.43
N GLY A 172 1.59 -15.98 -14.21
CA GLY A 172 2.89 -16.54 -14.61
C GLY A 172 2.72 -17.88 -15.31
N ASP A 173 3.34 -18.92 -14.79
CA ASP A 173 3.24 -20.30 -15.29
C ASP A 173 2.07 -21.09 -14.67
N ALA A 174 1.37 -20.49 -13.70
CA ALA A 174 0.21 -21.09 -13.06
C ALA A 174 -1.08 -20.64 -13.72
N TRP A 175 -2.08 -21.48 -13.67
CA TRP A 175 -3.42 -21.18 -14.19
C TRP A 175 -4.46 -21.84 -13.28
N GLY A 176 -5.68 -21.48 -13.46
CA GLY A 176 -6.75 -22.07 -12.68
C GLY A 176 -8.11 -21.46 -12.94
N LYS A 177 -9.05 -21.90 -12.12
CA LYS A 177 -10.39 -21.38 -12.04
C LYS A 177 -10.63 -20.86 -10.62
N VAL A 178 -11.17 -19.66 -10.48
CA VAL A 178 -11.50 -19.08 -9.18
C VAL A 178 -12.60 -19.91 -8.52
N ARG A 179 -12.23 -20.75 -7.56
CA ARG A 179 -13.18 -21.56 -6.79
C ARG A 179 -13.83 -20.78 -5.67
N ALA A 180 -13.04 -19.93 -5.01
CA ALA A 180 -13.50 -19.03 -3.96
C ALA A 180 -12.60 -17.80 -3.88
N MET A 181 -13.15 -16.69 -3.45
CA MET A 181 -12.43 -15.48 -3.10
C MET A 181 -12.78 -15.08 -1.67
N ILE A 182 -11.77 -14.65 -0.94
CA ILE A 182 -11.89 -14.23 0.46
C ILE A 182 -11.34 -12.81 0.56
N ASN A 183 -12.13 -11.88 1.11
CA ASN A 183 -11.69 -10.51 1.29
C ASN A 183 -10.77 -10.36 2.52
N TYR A 184 -10.26 -9.15 2.77
CA TYR A 184 -9.36 -8.86 3.90
C TYR A 184 -10.01 -9.09 5.28
N GLU A 185 -11.35 -9.11 5.37
CA GLU A 185 -12.09 -9.41 6.60
C GLU A 185 -12.28 -10.92 6.82
N GLY A 186 -11.81 -11.76 5.91
CA GLY A 186 -12.01 -13.21 5.97
C GLY A 186 -13.37 -13.69 5.46
N LYS A 187 -14.13 -12.82 4.81
CA LYS A 187 -15.45 -13.15 4.24
C LYS A 187 -15.31 -13.65 2.81
N THR A 188 -16.09 -14.68 2.47
CA THR A 188 -16.21 -15.15 1.08
C THR A 188 -17.01 -14.14 0.25
N ILE A 189 -16.50 -13.77 -0.91
CA ILE A 189 -17.10 -12.85 -1.85
C ILE A 189 -17.22 -13.47 -3.25
N ASP A 190 -18.15 -13.00 -4.05
CA ASP A 190 -18.38 -13.49 -5.42
C ASP A 190 -17.71 -12.61 -6.49
N GLU A 191 -17.40 -11.36 -6.18
CA GLU A 191 -16.76 -10.40 -7.08
C GLU A 191 -15.67 -9.61 -6.35
N ALA A 192 -14.57 -9.35 -7.05
CA ALA A 192 -13.49 -8.48 -6.60
C ALA A 192 -13.30 -7.33 -7.60
N HIS A 193 -13.37 -6.12 -7.08
CA HIS A 193 -13.29 -4.87 -7.84
C HIS A 193 -11.86 -4.30 -7.83
N PRO A 194 -11.53 -3.35 -8.72
CA PRO A 194 -10.24 -2.67 -8.70
C PRO A 194 -9.89 -2.10 -7.31
N SER A 195 -8.63 -2.20 -6.92
CA SER A 195 -8.04 -1.86 -5.61
C SER A 195 -8.41 -2.79 -4.45
N MET A 196 -9.20 -3.83 -4.66
CA MET A 196 -9.48 -4.81 -3.62
C MET A 196 -8.36 -5.86 -3.51
N PRO A 197 -7.83 -6.08 -2.30
CA PRO A 197 -7.00 -7.24 -2.01
C PRO A 197 -7.89 -8.45 -1.74
N VAL A 198 -7.64 -9.56 -2.42
CA VAL A 198 -8.41 -10.80 -2.25
C VAL A 198 -7.50 -12.03 -2.23
N GLU A 199 -7.84 -12.99 -1.40
CA GLU A 199 -7.27 -14.34 -1.48
C GLU A 199 -8.06 -15.16 -2.49
N ILE A 200 -7.35 -15.81 -3.42
CA ILE A 200 -7.94 -16.66 -4.45
C ILE A 200 -7.57 -18.12 -4.17
N LEU A 201 -8.59 -18.97 -4.23
CA LEU A 201 -8.48 -20.42 -4.21
C LEU A 201 -8.77 -20.98 -5.62
N GLY A 202 -8.09 -22.06 -6.01
CA GLY A 202 -8.33 -22.74 -7.27
C GLY A 202 -7.17 -22.68 -8.26
N MET A 203 -6.01 -22.22 -7.82
CA MET A 203 -4.79 -22.20 -8.62
C MET A 203 -4.18 -23.60 -8.74
N ASN A 204 -3.75 -23.97 -9.95
CA ASN A 204 -2.96 -25.18 -10.20
C ASN A 204 -1.48 -24.83 -10.08
N GLY A 205 -0.91 -25.10 -8.92
CA GLY A 205 0.46 -24.73 -8.57
C GLY A 205 0.55 -23.45 -7.73
N SER A 206 1.75 -23.08 -7.32
CA SER A 206 2.01 -21.83 -6.61
C SER A 206 2.42 -20.73 -7.60
N ALA A 207 1.75 -19.59 -7.56
CA ALA A 207 2.22 -18.42 -8.26
C ALA A 207 3.42 -17.82 -7.52
N PHE A 208 4.42 -17.39 -8.26
CA PHE A 208 5.51 -16.60 -7.69
C PHE A 208 5.06 -15.15 -7.54
N ALA A 209 5.23 -14.62 -6.33
CA ALA A 209 4.94 -13.23 -6.03
C ALA A 209 6.10 -12.30 -6.47
#